data_672a36a173756c8bb5eacbca7c6e3f52
#
_entry.id   672a36a173756c8bb5eacbca7c6e3f52
#
_cell.length_a   1.000
_cell.length_b   1.000
_cell.length_c   1.000
_cell.angle_alpha   90.00
_cell.angle_beta   90.00
_cell.angle_gamma   90.00
#
_symmetry.space_group_name_H-M   'P 1'
#
loop_
_entity.id
_entity.type
_entity.pdbx_description
1 polymer ?
#
loop_
_entity_poly.entity_id
_entity_poly.type
_entity_poly.pdbx_seq_one_letter_code
_entity_poly.pdbx_strand_id
1 'polypeptide(L)'
;MRLDKKPIIWGLLCLGLFLLFLNSEGLNNQNPSITQRTQHHLNYSLALTWHNGFCKNNSYKAECKKAAISPYAQNNFVLHGLWPGPKGQYYCDKTLTPYRLDQIMIERDKKASRWHQLPDLKLDPQLKKALFEKMPGTLSFLHRHEWIKHGSCFIDRSPNSYYAISLKLQDSFNDTVLKEFIKMNKDKMISNKQIKNAFVKIFGSKASQSISLKCKTWQGRSVVTEIRIALKANLDQLNNISIKSIPNILDHNISQSCSKGLLI
;
A
#
# COMPACT_ATOMS: atom_id res chain seq x y z
N MET A 1 65.88 -30.77 59.30
CA MET A 1 66.97 -31.68 58.88
C MET A 1 66.74 -32.04 57.40
N ARG A 2 67.79 -31.76 56.58
CA ARG A 2 67.94 -32.02 55.12
C ARG A 2 67.04 -31.19 54.18
N LEU A 3 67.64 -30.19 53.68
CA LEU A 3 68.18 -29.81 52.36
C LEU A 3 68.17 -30.93 51.30
N ASP A 4 67.70 -30.63 50.11
CA ASP A 4 68.44 -30.80 48.86
C ASP A 4 67.68 -30.19 47.69
N LYS A 5 68.22 -29.10 47.13
CA LYS A 5 68.90 -28.92 45.84
C LYS A 5 68.00 -29.06 44.58
N LYS A 6 67.98 -27.91 43.91
CA LYS A 6 67.59 -27.68 42.49
C LYS A 6 68.46 -28.52 41.52
N PRO A 7 68.02 -28.63 40.27
CA PRO A 7 68.65 -27.82 39.25
C PRO A 7 67.69 -27.12 38.27
N ILE A 8 68.21 -26.01 37.79
CA ILE A 8 67.77 -25.18 36.67
C ILE A 8 68.07 -25.93 35.38
N ILE A 9 67.06 -25.99 34.47
CA ILE A 9 67.34 -26.27 33.05
C ILE A 9 66.65 -25.19 32.21
N TRP A 10 67.53 -24.51 31.46
CA TRP A 10 67.19 -23.56 30.40
C TRP A 10 66.48 -24.27 29.25
N GLY A 11 65.54 -23.62 28.64
CA GLY A 11 64.89 -24.14 27.45
C GLY A 11 64.03 -23.11 26.75
N LEU A 12 64.66 -22.29 25.94
CA LEU A 12 64.15 -21.74 24.66
C LEU A 12 62.82 -20.99 24.59
N LEU A 13 62.93 -19.68 24.35
CA LEU A 13 61.98 -18.81 23.72
C LEU A 13 61.45 -19.45 22.42
N CYS A 14 60.10 -19.63 22.34
CA CYS A 14 59.40 -19.63 21.12
C CYS A 14 58.40 -18.46 21.16
N LEU A 15 58.76 -17.35 20.54
CA LEU A 15 57.84 -16.29 20.17
C LEU A 15 56.88 -16.87 19.13
N GLY A 16 55.72 -17.32 19.59
CA GLY A 16 54.56 -17.57 18.73
C GLY A 16 53.77 -16.27 18.60
N LEU A 17 53.95 -15.54 17.50
CA LEU A 17 53.03 -14.49 17.08
C LEU A 17 51.65 -15.12 16.82
N PHE A 18 50.77 -15.05 17.81
CA PHE A 18 49.36 -15.33 17.62
C PHE A 18 48.71 -14.06 17.05
N LEU A 19 48.73 -13.97 15.71
CA LEU A 19 47.88 -13.01 14.98
C LEU A 19 46.46 -13.38 15.25
N LEU A 20 45.86 -12.71 16.22
CA LEU A 20 44.41 -12.66 16.39
C LEU A 20 43.83 -11.90 15.20
N PHE A 21 43.43 -12.64 14.16
CA PHE A 21 42.45 -12.14 13.19
C PHE A 21 41.14 -11.93 13.95
N LEU A 22 40.96 -10.75 14.48
CA LEU A 22 39.65 -10.24 14.84
C LEU A 22 38.89 -10.01 13.52
N ASN A 23 38.18 -11.03 13.06
CA ASN A 23 37.10 -10.85 12.11
C ASN A 23 36.03 -9.97 12.79
N SER A 24 36.20 -8.67 12.66
CA SER A 24 35.08 -7.74 12.85
C SER A 24 34.13 -7.92 11.67
N GLU A 25 33.29 -8.92 11.74
CA GLU A 25 32.01 -8.86 11.01
C GLU A 25 31.22 -7.71 11.60
N GLY A 26 31.56 -6.51 11.15
CA GLY A 26 30.76 -5.34 11.36
C GLY A 26 29.40 -5.63 10.71
N LEU A 27 28.40 -5.82 11.55
CA LEU A 27 27.00 -5.76 11.15
C LEU A 27 26.77 -4.40 10.50
N ASN A 28 26.99 -4.37 9.19
CA ASN A 28 26.78 -3.20 8.35
C ASN A 28 25.26 -3.03 8.18
N ASN A 29 24.60 -2.63 9.25
CA ASN A 29 23.20 -2.27 9.29
C ASN A 29 23.04 -0.87 8.68
N GLN A 30 23.60 -0.68 7.48
CA GLN A 30 23.43 0.55 6.73
C GLN A 30 22.00 0.55 6.18
N ASN A 31 21.18 1.44 6.73
CA ASN A 31 19.96 1.82 6.06
C ASN A 31 20.30 2.12 4.59
N PRO A 32 19.64 1.50 3.62
CA PRO A 32 19.95 1.69 2.21
C PRO A 32 19.93 3.18 1.88
N SER A 33 20.94 3.64 1.13
CA SER A 33 21.04 5.04 0.69
C SER A 33 19.76 5.45 -0.08
N ILE A 34 19.45 6.74 -0.13
CA ILE A 34 18.30 7.27 -0.89
C ILE A 34 18.33 6.74 -2.33
N THR A 35 19.51 6.70 -2.96
CA THR A 35 19.69 6.18 -4.32
C THR A 35 19.35 4.69 -4.44
N GLN A 36 19.68 3.87 -3.44
CA GLN A 36 19.31 2.46 -3.44
C GLN A 36 17.82 2.24 -3.22
N ARG A 37 17.15 3.09 -2.42
CA ARG A 37 15.70 3.04 -2.21
C ARG A 37 14.92 3.42 -3.45
N THR A 38 15.37 4.41 -4.23
CA THR A 38 14.68 4.86 -5.45
C THR A 38 14.68 3.81 -6.55
N GLN A 39 15.69 2.93 -6.60
CA GLN A 39 15.79 1.87 -7.61
C GLN A 39 15.10 0.56 -7.21
N HIS A 40 14.75 0.37 -5.93
CA HIS A 40 14.14 -0.87 -5.48
C HIS A 40 12.66 -0.94 -5.90
N HIS A 41 12.32 -1.98 -6.68
CA HIS A 41 10.94 -2.24 -7.10
C HIS A 41 10.17 -2.96 -5.99
N LEU A 42 9.03 -2.41 -5.62
CA LEU A 42 8.08 -3.03 -4.71
C LEU A 42 6.79 -3.39 -5.45
N ASN A 43 6.14 -4.43 -4.96
CA ASN A 43 4.79 -4.76 -5.38
C ASN A 43 3.80 -3.88 -4.62
N TYR A 44 2.73 -3.45 -5.29
CA TYR A 44 1.65 -2.68 -4.69
C TYR A 44 0.30 -3.23 -5.13
N SER A 45 -0.69 -3.07 -4.28
CA SER A 45 -2.09 -3.26 -4.63
C SER A 45 -2.83 -1.94 -4.46
N LEU A 46 -3.20 -1.29 -5.57
CA LEU A 46 -4.07 -0.13 -5.54
C LEU A 46 -5.51 -0.62 -5.41
N ALA A 47 -6.17 -0.26 -4.31
CA ALA A 47 -7.56 -0.56 -4.04
C ALA A 47 -8.42 0.68 -4.30
N LEU A 48 -9.40 0.55 -5.19
CA LEU A 48 -10.32 1.61 -5.56
C LEU A 48 -11.76 1.15 -5.31
N THR A 49 -12.46 1.83 -4.42
CA THR A 49 -13.83 1.50 -4.03
C THR A 49 -14.85 2.06 -5.03
N TRP A 50 -15.80 1.23 -5.45
CA TRP A 50 -17.03 1.71 -6.04
C TRP A 50 -17.99 2.12 -4.93
N HIS A 51 -18.06 3.44 -4.67
CA HIS A 51 -18.69 3.99 -3.48
C HIS A 51 -20.17 3.65 -3.37
N ASN A 52 -20.90 3.72 -4.47
CA ASN A 52 -22.32 3.39 -4.51
C ASN A 52 -22.57 1.93 -4.06
N GLY A 53 -21.81 0.99 -4.59
CA GLY A 53 -21.91 -0.42 -4.21
C GLY A 53 -21.43 -0.70 -2.78
N PHE A 54 -20.35 -0.04 -2.34
CA PHE A 54 -19.86 -0.13 -0.97
C PHE A 54 -20.92 0.31 0.04
N CYS A 55 -21.59 1.42 -0.20
CA CYS A 55 -22.57 1.99 0.71
C CYS A 55 -23.86 1.17 0.83
N LYS A 56 -24.17 0.27 -0.12
CA LYS A 56 -25.30 -0.66 0.02
C LYS A 56 -25.18 -1.53 1.27
N ASN A 57 -23.96 -1.97 1.60
CA ASN A 57 -23.70 -2.80 2.78
C ASN A 57 -23.16 -1.99 3.99
N ASN A 58 -22.95 -0.69 3.84
CA ASN A 58 -22.29 0.16 4.84
C ASN A 58 -23.03 1.49 5.05
N SER A 59 -24.37 1.50 4.91
CA SER A 59 -25.21 2.70 4.99
C SER A 59 -25.10 3.47 6.32
N TYR A 60 -24.63 2.79 7.38
CA TYR A 60 -24.40 3.39 8.70
C TYR A 60 -23.15 4.27 8.77
N LYS A 61 -22.19 4.10 7.84
CA LYS A 61 -20.95 4.88 7.83
C LYS A 61 -21.18 6.35 7.47
N ALA A 62 -20.36 7.24 8.02
CA ALA A 62 -20.47 8.68 7.79
C ALA A 62 -20.42 9.04 6.30
N GLU A 63 -19.48 8.48 5.56
CA GLU A 63 -19.29 8.68 4.12
C GLU A 63 -20.44 8.14 3.25
N CYS A 64 -21.28 7.27 3.80
CA CYS A 64 -22.43 6.70 3.10
C CYS A 64 -23.76 7.44 3.36
N LYS A 65 -23.75 8.48 4.20
CA LYS A 65 -24.94 9.32 4.39
C LYS A 65 -25.20 10.14 3.13
N LYS A 66 -26.47 10.25 2.72
CA LYS A 66 -26.85 10.90 1.46
C LYS A 66 -26.21 12.28 1.24
N ALA A 67 -26.14 13.09 2.31
CA ALA A 67 -25.55 14.43 2.27
C ALA A 67 -24.02 14.43 2.11
N ALA A 68 -23.34 13.32 2.37
CA ALA A 68 -21.88 13.18 2.29
C ALA A 68 -21.38 12.64 0.95
N ILE A 69 -22.30 12.12 0.10
CA ILE A 69 -21.91 11.51 -1.19
C ILE A 69 -21.67 12.60 -2.22
N SER A 70 -20.41 12.85 -2.53
CA SER A 70 -20.02 13.85 -3.53
C SER A 70 -20.32 13.40 -4.97
N PRO A 71 -20.51 14.35 -5.92
CA PRO A 71 -20.62 14.02 -7.35
C PRO A 71 -19.42 13.21 -7.88
N TYR A 72 -18.22 13.45 -7.33
CA TYR A 72 -17.02 12.67 -7.66
C TYR A 72 -17.22 11.20 -7.30
N ALA A 73 -17.63 10.91 -6.07
CA ALA A 73 -17.82 9.55 -5.57
C ALA A 73 -18.94 8.77 -6.27
N GLN A 74 -19.93 9.48 -6.84
CA GLN A 74 -21.02 8.87 -7.60
C GLN A 74 -20.61 8.38 -8.99
N ASN A 75 -19.56 8.94 -9.55
CA ASN A 75 -19.19 8.74 -10.95
C ASN A 75 -17.76 8.22 -11.16
N ASN A 76 -16.99 8.03 -10.07
CA ASN A 76 -15.62 7.54 -10.13
C ASN A 76 -15.39 6.42 -9.10
N PHE A 77 -14.40 5.59 -9.36
CA PHE A 77 -13.83 4.75 -8.32
C PHE A 77 -13.02 5.61 -7.36
N VAL A 78 -13.35 5.60 -6.08
CA VAL A 78 -12.71 6.41 -5.04
C VAL A 78 -11.56 5.66 -4.38
N LEU A 79 -10.57 6.37 -3.86
CA LEU A 79 -9.41 5.76 -3.20
C LEU A 79 -9.84 4.99 -1.95
N HIS A 80 -9.43 3.73 -1.87
CA HIS A 80 -9.37 2.99 -0.61
C HIS A 80 -7.96 3.08 -0.03
N GLY A 81 -6.95 2.66 -0.78
CA GLY A 81 -5.56 2.75 -0.38
C GLY A 81 -4.59 2.19 -1.42
N LEU A 82 -3.31 2.45 -1.20
CA LEU A 82 -2.18 1.87 -1.93
C LEU A 82 -1.41 0.97 -0.96
N TRP A 83 -1.43 -0.33 -1.17
CA TRP A 83 -0.87 -1.30 -0.24
C TRP A 83 0.45 -1.86 -0.75
N PRO A 84 1.60 -1.42 -0.19
CA PRO A 84 2.88 -2.04 -0.47
C PRO A 84 2.87 -3.51 -0.07
N GLY A 85 3.45 -4.36 -0.92
CA GLY A 85 3.50 -5.80 -0.71
C GLY A 85 4.86 -6.31 -0.26
N PRO A 86 4.99 -7.60 0.06
CA PRO A 86 4.04 -8.68 -0.21
C PRO A 86 2.79 -8.65 0.67
N LYS A 87 1.73 -9.34 0.21
CA LYS A 87 0.48 -9.46 0.98
C LYS A 87 0.74 -9.93 2.40
N GLY A 88 0.16 -9.24 3.38
CA GLY A 88 0.35 -9.54 4.80
C GLY A 88 1.45 -8.71 5.47
N GLN A 89 2.18 -7.90 4.72
CA GLN A 89 3.14 -6.95 5.28
C GLN A 89 2.40 -5.67 5.72
N TYR A 90 2.39 -5.43 7.02
CA TYR A 90 1.72 -4.30 7.65
C TYR A 90 2.57 -3.74 8.78
N TYR A 91 2.39 -2.46 9.11
CA TYR A 91 3.04 -1.81 10.27
C TYR A 91 4.56 -1.90 10.21
N CYS A 92 5.16 -1.61 9.05
CA CYS A 92 6.58 -1.88 8.78
C CYS A 92 7.53 -0.95 9.52
N ASP A 93 7.21 0.33 9.61
CA ASP A 93 8.08 1.32 10.23
C ASP A 93 7.58 1.71 11.61
N LYS A 94 8.25 1.17 12.64
CA LYS A 94 7.95 1.49 14.04
C LYS A 94 8.49 2.87 14.47
N THR A 95 9.30 3.51 13.64
CA THR A 95 9.93 4.81 13.91
C THR A 95 9.26 5.96 13.16
N LEU A 96 8.08 5.72 12.57
CA LEU A 96 7.32 6.73 11.82
C LEU A 96 7.25 8.06 12.55
N THR A 97 7.86 9.07 11.99
CA THR A 97 7.69 10.44 12.43
C THR A 97 6.45 11.06 11.74
N PRO A 98 5.66 11.88 12.46
CA PRO A 98 5.82 12.28 13.86
C PRO A 98 5.27 11.27 14.88
N TYR A 99 4.90 10.07 14.48
CA TYR A 99 4.19 9.11 15.33
C TYR A 99 5.01 7.84 15.51
N ARG A 100 5.32 7.50 16.74
CA ARG A 100 5.89 6.20 17.05
C ARG A 100 4.78 5.15 16.91
N LEU A 101 4.99 4.16 16.04
CA LEU A 101 4.09 3.04 15.86
C LEU A 101 4.28 2.02 17.00
N ASP A 102 3.67 2.30 18.14
CA ASP A 102 3.66 1.40 19.28
C ASP A 102 2.50 0.40 19.23
N GLN A 103 2.49 -0.54 20.17
CA GLN A 103 1.46 -1.57 20.26
C GLN A 103 0.07 -0.98 20.49
N ILE A 104 -0.04 0.12 21.25
CA ILE A 104 -1.31 0.79 21.54
C ILE A 104 -1.92 1.35 20.25
N MET A 105 -1.11 1.97 19.42
CA MET A 105 -1.54 2.50 18.13
C MET A 105 -2.01 1.39 17.19
N ILE A 106 -1.27 0.28 17.12
CA ILE A 106 -1.64 -0.91 16.35
C ILE A 106 -2.98 -1.47 16.81
N GLU A 107 -3.21 -1.60 18.12
CA GLU A 107 -4.47 -2.10 18.67
C GLU A 107 -5.66 -1.15 18.42
N ARG A 108 -5.42 0.16 18.40
CA ARG A 108 -6.44 1.14 17.98
C ARG A 108 -6.76 0.98 16.51
N ASP A 109 -5.75 0.81 15.68
CA ASP A 109 -5.88 0.68 14.24
C ASP A 109 -6.65 -0.58 13.80
N LYS A 110 -6.51 -1.68 14.51
CA LYS A 110 -7.25 -2.93 14.23
C LYS A 110 -8.78 -2.79 14.35
N LYS A 111 -9.28 -1.75 14.96
CA LYS A 111 -10.72 -1.52 15.17
C LYS A 111 -11.17 -0.24 14.47
N ALA A 112 -11.95 -0.36 13.39
CA ALA A 112 -12.44 0.78 12.63
C ALA A 112 -13.16 1.84 13.49
N SER A 113 -13.87 1.44 14.55
CA SER A 113 -14.50 2.35 15.49
C SER A 113 -13.53 3.21 16.31
N ARG A 114 -12.23 2.88 16.29
CA ARG A 114 -11.16 3.60 17.00
C ARG A 114 -10.25 4.42 16.10
N TRP A 115 -10.48 4.44 14.78
CA TRP A 115 -9.62 5.20 13.84
C TRP A 115 -9.61 6.71 14.13
N HIS A 116 -10.66 7.25 14.73
CA HIS A 116 -10.69 8.64 15.20
C HIS A 116 -9.64 8.94 16.29
N GLN A 117 -9.17 7.93 17.03
CA GLN A 117 -8.13 8.02 18.05
C GLN A 117 -6.70 7.93 17.48
N LEU A 118 -6.55 7.59 16.19
CA LEU A 118 -5.27 7.61 15.53
C LEU A 118 -4.83 9.07 15.29
N PRO A 119 -3.51 9.33 15.27
CA PRO A 119 -3.00 10.67 15.05
C PRO A 119 -3.48 11.28 13.73
N ASP A 120 -3.71 12.58 13.71
CA ASP A 120 -3.99 13.30 12.47
C ASP A 120 -2.73 13.39 11.61
N LEU A 121 -2.91 13.29 10.31
CA LEU A 121 -1.81 13.36 9.35
C LEU A 121 -1.57 14.83 8.98
N LYS A 122 -0.33 15.27 9.13
CA LYS A 122 0.10 16.61 8.67
C LYS A 122 0.30 16.58 7.16
N LEU A 123 -0.80 16.64 6.42
CA LEU A 123 -0.79 16.71 4.96
C LEU A 123 -0.77 18.17 4.50
N ASP A 124 -0.14 18.41 3.35
CA ASP A 124 -0.21 19.69 2.68
C ASP A 124 -1.68 20.08 2.43
N PRO A 125 -2.08 21.34 2.63
CA PRO A 125 -3.49 21.74 2.55
C PRO A 125 -4.18 21.38 1.23
N GLN A 126 -3.48 21.53 0.10
CA GLN A 126 -4.03 21.18 -1.21
C GLN A 126 -4.21 19.66 -1.37
N LEU A 127 -3.22 18.88 -0.93
CA LEU A 127 -3.29 17.42 -0.94
C LEU A 127 -4.41 16.93 -0.02
N LYS A 128 -4.55 17.51 1.17
CA LYS A 128 -5.62 17.18 2.13
C LYS A 128 -6.99 17.42 1.50
N LYS A 129 -7.20 18.57 0.84
CA LYS A 129 -8.45 18.88 0.14
C LYS A 129 -8.76 17.84 -0.96
N ALA A 130 -7.79 17.53 -1.82
CA ALA A 130 -7.95 16.54 -2.87
C ALA A 130 -8.24 15.13 -2.31
N LEU A 131 -7.55 14.75 -1.22
CA LEU A 131 -7.76 13.48 -0.56
C LEU A 131 -9.18 13.35 0.00
N PHE A 132 -9.69 14.38 0.64
CA PHE A 132 -11.04 14.37 1.23
C PHE A 132 -12.15 14.29 0.17
N GLU A 133 -11.91 14.84 -1.02
CA GLU A 133 -12.83 14.72 -2.16
C GLU A 133 -12.81 13.30 -2.76
N LYS A 134 -11.62 12.73 -2.95
CA LYS A 134 -11.39 11.50 -3.72
C LYS A 134 -11.34 10.23 -2.86
N MET A 135 -11.35 10.37 -1.55
CA MET A 135 -11.35 9.30 -0.55
C MET A 135 -12.44 9.55 0.50
N PRO A 136 -13.74 9.34 0.19
CA PRO A 136 -14.85 9.63 1.13
C PRO A 136 -14.69 8.95 2.50
N GLY A 137 -14.01 7.80 2.57
CA GLY A 137 -13.67 7.13 3.82
C GLY A 137 -12.86 7.97 4.83
N THR A 138 -12.34 9.14 4.41
CA THR A 138 -11.74 10.13 5.34
C THR A 138 -12.73 10.59 6.40
N LEU A 139 -14.03 10.61 6.11
CA LEU A 139 -15.10 10.90 7.09
C LEU A 139 -15.18 9.87 8.21
N SER A 140 -14.73 8.64 7.97
CA SER A 140 -14.59 7.56 8.96
C SER A 140 -13.12 7.33 9.34
N PHE A 141 -12.25 8.31 9.12
CA PHE A 141 -10.80 8.28 9.44
C PHE A 141 -10.01 7.16 8.74
N LEU A 142 -10.52 6.64 7.61
CA LEU A 142 -9.85 5.59 6.83
C LEU A 142 -8.43 5.99 6.44
N HIS A 143 -8.18 7.26 6.09
CA HIS A 143 -6.86 7.75 5.73
C HIS A 143 -5.81 7.58 6.85
N ARG A 144 -6.21 7.65 8.13
CA ARG A 144 -5.29 7.42 9.24
C ARG A 144 -4.93 5.94 9.33
N HIS A 145 -5.91 5.05 9.16
CA HIS A 145 -5.72 3.61 9.09
C HIS A 145 -4.79 3.22 7.94
N GLU A 146 -5.10 3.69 6.73
CA GLU A 146 -4.33 3.36 5.53
C GLU A 146 -2.85 3.79 5.65
N TRP A 147 -2.61 4.97 6.23
CA TRP A 147 -1.24 5.41 6.49
C TRP A 147 -0.53 4.52 7.51
N ILE A 148 -1.13 4.32 8.69
CA ILE A 148 -0.49 3.58 9.79
C ILE A 148 -0.22 2.14 9.39
N LYS A 149 -1.20 1.47 8.81
CA LYS A 149 -1.10 0.06 8.46
C LYS A 149 -0.27 -0.19 7.21
N HIS A 150 -0.53 0.53 6.15
CA HIS A 150 0.02 0.31 4.82
C HIS A 150 1.07 1.35 4.42
N GLY A 151 0.80 2.62 4.66
CA GLY A 151 1.74 3.70 4.37
C GLY A 151 3.04 3.58 5.15
N SER A 152 3.02 2.98 6.36
CA SER A 152 4.23 2.64 7.11
C SER A 152 5.19 1.71 6.35
N CYS A 153 4.69 1.00 5.35
CA CYS A 153 5.47 0.14 4.46
C CYS A 153 5.87 0.82 3.15
N PHE A 154 5.43 2.07 2.94
CA PHE A 154 5.72 2.80 1.71
C PHE A 154 7.17 3.24 1.65
N ILE A 155 7.76 3.16 0.45
CA ILE A 155 9.20 3.31 0.24
C ILE A 155 9.76 4.67 0.71
N ASP A 156 9.00 5.75 0.53
CA ASP A 156 9.40 7.13 0.88
C ASP A 156 9.11 7.51 2.34
N ARG A 157 8.29 6.73 3.04
CA ARG A 157 7.91 6.96 4.45
C ARG A 157 7.32 8.35 4.74
N SER A 158 6.77 9.01 3.72
CA SER A 158 6.10 10.31 3.81
C SER A 158 4.60 10.17 3.57
N PRO A 159 3.71 10.65 4.46
CA PRO A 159 2.28 10.61 4.22
C PRO A 159 1.89 11.50 3.04
N ASN A 160 2.58 12.60 2.80
CA ASN A 160 2.35 13.46 1.64
C ASN A 160 2.67 12.73 0.34
N SER A 161 3.83 12.10 0.23
CA SER A 161 4.23 11.33 -0.94
C SER A 161 3.30 10.13 -1.17
N TYR A 162 2.98 9.37 -0.11
CA TYR A 162 2.07 8.24 -0.17
C TYR A 162 0.72 8.61 -0.76
N TYR A 163 0.08 9.68 -0.26
CA TYR A 163 -1.24 10.10 -0.76
C TYR A 163 -1.17 10.81 -2.09
N ALA A 164 -0.15 11.61 -2.38
CA ALA A 164 0.03 12.23 -3.69
C ALA A 164 0.15 11.17 -4.79
N ILE A 165 0.95 10.15 -4.58
CA ILE A 165 1.12 9.02 -5.51
C ILE A 165 -0.18 8.21 -5.62
N SER A 166 -0.85 7.92 -4.50
CA SER A 166 -2.11 7.17 -4.50
C SER A 166 -3.20 7.88 -5.31
N LEU A 167 -3.34 9.20 -5.15
CA LEU A 167 -4.29 10.01 -5.90
C LEU A 167 -3.92 10.10 -7.38
N LYS A 168 -2.63 10.26 -7.69
CA LYS A 168 -2.15 10.30 -9.08
C LYS A 168 -2.42 8.99 -9.83
N LEU A 169 -2.22 7.84 -9.15
CA LEU A 169 -2.60 6.53 -9.69
C LEU A 169 -4.12 6.42 -9.89
N GLN A 170 -4.91 6.79 -8.89
CA GLN A 170 -6.36 6.79 -8.98
C GLN A 170 -6.85 7.63 -10.17
N ASP A 171 -6.38 8.86 -10.31
CA ASP A 171 -6.74 9.74 -11.42
C ASP A 171 -6.35 9.14 -12.76
N SER A 172 -5.13 8.60 -12.87
CA SER A 172 -4.65 7.98 -14.11
C SER A 172 -5.55 6.84 -14.59
N PHE A 173 -6.11 6.03 -13.69
CA PHE A 173 -7.05 4.96 -14.06
C PHE A 173 -8.48 5.49 -14.28
N ASN A 174 -8.96 6.42 -13.46
CA ASN A 174 -10.28 7.01 -13.62
C ASN A 174 -10.39 7.77 -14.94
N ASP A 175 -9.42 8.64 -15.25
CA ASP A 175 -9.48 9.51 -16.43
C ASP A 175 -9.23 8.79 -17.76
N THR A 176 -8.86 7.52 -17.68
CA THR A 176 -8.59 6.69 -18.88
C THR A 176 -9.63 5.58 -19.04
N VAL A 177 -9.33 4.42 -18.45
CA VAL A 177 -10.10 3.19 -18.67
C VAL A 177 -11.40 3.15 -17.87
N LEU A 178 -11.42 3.67 -16.63
CA LEU A 178 -12.54 3.48 -15.73
C LEU A 178 -13.72 4.40 -16.05
N LYS A 179 -13.46 5.65 -16.45
CA LYS A 179 -14.51 6.62 -16.82
C LYS A 179 -15.43 6.07 -17.92
N GLU A 180 -14.86 5.63 -19.03
CA GLU A 180 -15.63 5.04 -20.13
C GLU A 180 -16.27 3.71 -19.73
N PHE A 181 -15.55 2.90 -18.92
CA PHE A 181 -16.10 1.64 -18.42
C PHE A 181 -17.34 1.87 -17.56
N ILE A 182 -17.31 2.83 -16.63
CA ILE A 182 -18.45 3.20 -15.77
C ILE A 182 -19.60 3.71 -16.64
N LYS A 183 -19.34 4.65 -17.54
CA LYS A 183 -20.35 5.24 -18.42
C LYS A 183 -21.15 4.18 -19.20
N MET A 184 -20.47 3.16 -19.69
CA MET A 184 -21.10 2.08 -20.45
C MET A 184 -21.81 1.02 -19.60
N ASN A 185 -21.41 0.87 -18.33
CA ASN A 185 -21.78 -0.28 -17.51
C ASN A 185 -22.46 0.05 -16.19
N LYS A 186 -22.67 1.32 -15.84
CA LYS A 186 -23.42 1.71 -14.65
C LYS A 186 -24.82 1.12 -14.71
N ASP A 187 -25.29 0.64 -13.57
CA ASP A 187 -26.57 -0.06 -13.37
C ASP A 187 -26.71 -1.40 -14.12
N LYS A 188 -25.60 -1.96 -14.60
CA LYS A 188 -25.55 -3.26 -15.28
C LYS A 188 -24.74 -4.29 -14.50
N MET A 189 -25.05 -5.56 -14.76
CA MET A 189 -24.20 -6.67 -14.32
C MET A 189 -22.93 -6.67 -15.15
N ILE A 190 -21.78 -6.54 -14.50
CA ILE A 190 -20.48 -6.62 -15.14
C ILE A 190 -19.74 -7.88 -14.70
N SER A 191 -18.98 -8.45 -15.61
CA SER A 191 -18.08 -9.57 -15.32
C SER A 191 -16.64 -9.11 -15.14
N ASN A 192 -15.87 -9.92 -14.46
CA ASN A 192 -14.43 -9.72 -14.35
C ASN A 192 -13.73 -9.76 -15.73
N LYS A 193 -14.28 -10.53 -16.69
CA LYS A 193 -13.79 -10.56 -18.08
C LYS A 193 -13.97 -9.20 -18.78
N GLN A 194 -15.13 -8.52 -18.56
CA GLN A 194 -15.38 -7.22 -19.19
C GLN A 194 -14.40 -6.14 -18.72
N ILE A 195 -14.12 -6.04 -17.42
CA ILE A 195 -13.16 -5.05 -16.93
C ILE A 195 -11.74 -5.38 -17.36
N LYS A 196 -11.37 -6.66 -17.40
CA LYS A 196 -10.07 -7.11 -17.94
C LYS A 196 -9.91 -6.73 -19.41
N ASN A 197 -10.94 -6.92 -20.23
CA ASN A 197 -10.93 -6.53 -21.64
C ASN A 197 -10.80 -5.01 -21.82
N ALA A 198 -11.43 -4.22 -20.96
CA ALA A 198 -11.26 -2.76 -20.96
C ALA A 198 -9.81 -2.35 -20.68
N PHE A 199 -9.15 -3.02 -19.72
CA PHE A 199 -7.73 -2.80 -19.43
C PHE A 199 -6.82 -3.22 -20.58
N VAL A 200 -7.09 -4.37 -21.21
CA VAL A 200 -6.34 -4.86 -22.38
C VAL A 200 -6.41 -3.85 -23.54
N LYS A 201 -7.58 -3.28 -23.79
CA LYS A 201 -7.78 -2.31 -24.88
C LYS A 201 -6.91 -1.05 -24.72
N ILE A 202 -6.67 -0.62 -23.49
CA ILE A 202 -5.92 0.62 -23.19
C ILE A 202 -4.45 0.34 -22.92
N PHE A 203 -4.13 -0.73 -22.17
CA PHE A 203 -2.79 -0.97 -21.61
C PHE A 203 -2.10 -2.22 -22.19
N GLY A 204 -2.71 -2.91 -23.17
CA GLY A 204 -2.15 -4.09 -23.81
C GLY A 204 -2.51 -5.40 -23.12
N SER A 205 -2.19 -6.52 -23.80
CA SER A 205 -2.67 -7.89 -23.43
C SER A 205 -2.33 -8.31 -21.99
N LYS A 206 -1.16 -7.94 -21.50
CA LYS A 206 -0.68 -8.27 -20.15
C LYS A 206 -1.54 -7.64 -19.05
N ALA A 207 -2.19 -6.51 -19.29
CA ALA A 207 -3.00 -5.80 -18.32
C ALA A 207 -4.23 -6.59 -17.81
N SER A 208 -4.64 -7.65 -18.53
CA SER A 208 -5.73 -8.54 -18.07
C SER A 208 -5.45 -9.25 -16.74
N GLN A 209 -4.18 -9.42 -16.38
CA GLN A 209 -3.76 -10.09 -15.15
C GLN A 209 -3.57 -9.13 -13.97
N SER A 210 -3.63 -7.83 -14.23
CA SER A 210 -3.34 -6.79 -13.24
C SER A 210 -4.58 -6.27 -12.51
N ILE A 211 -5.79 -6.61 -12.97
CA ILE A 211 -7.04 -6.10 -12.40
C ILE A 211 -8.01 -7.20 -12.00
N SER A 212 -8.71 -6.98 -10.88
CA SER A 212 -9.81 -7.85 -10.43
C SER A 212 -10.94 -7.07 -9.80
N LEU A 213 -12.16 -7.62 -9.89
CA LEU A 213 -13.34 -7.12 -9.18
C LEU A 213 -13.41 -7.71 -7.78
N LYS A 214 -13.94 -6.92 -6.85
CA LYS A 214 -14.37 -7.34 -5.52
C LYS A 214 -15.86 -7.04 -5.37
N CYS A 215 -16.62 -8.03 -4.93
CA CYS A 215 -18.05 -7.92 -4.74
C CYS A 215 -18.47 -8.28 -3.33
N LYS A 216 -19.63 -7.78 -2.94
CA LYS A 216 -20.35 -8.16 -1.72
C LYS A 216 -21.79 -8.50 -2.07
N THR A 217 -22.40 -9.39 -1.31
CA THR A 217 -23.83 -9.67 -1.46
C THR A 217 -24.64 -8.57 -0.79
N TRP A 218 -25.61 -8.03 -1.52
CA TRP A 218 -26.61 -7.09 -1.04
C TRP A 218 -28.00 -7.53 -1.52
N GLN A 219 -28.93 -7.80 -0.61
CA GLN A 219 -30.27 -8.31 -0.92
C GLN A 219 -30.26 -9.47 -1.92
N GLY A 220 -29.41 -10.47 -1.68
CA GLY A 220 -29.26 -11.65 -2.54
C GLY A 220 -28.53 -11.42 -3.88
N ARG A 221 -28.12 -10.19 -4.20
CA ARG A 221 -27.41 -9.86 -5.44
C ARG A 221 -25.93 -9.59 -5.18
N SER A 222 -25.08 -10.05 -6.09
CA SER A 222 -23.66 -9.68 -6.08
C SER A 222 -23.49 -8.25 -6.58
N VAL A 223 -22.90 -7.37 -5.77
CA VAL A 223 -22.68 -5.94 -6.07
C VAL A 223 -21.19 -5.66 -6.07
N VAL A 224 -20.70 -4.94 -7.09
CA VAL A 224 -19.31 -4.49 -7.13
C VAL A 224 -19.08 -3.46 -6.05
N THR A 225 -18.08 -3.69 -5.22
CA THR A 225 -17.71 -2.78 -4.14
C THR A 225 -16.32 -2.18 -4.31
N GLU A 226 -15.44 -2.87 -5.06
CA GLU A 226 -14.04 -2.45 -5.19
C GLU A 226 -13.43 -3.07 -6.44
N ILE A 227 -12.44 -2.42 -7.03
CA ILE A 227 -11.47 -3.02 -7.93
C ILE A 227 -10.10 -2.99 -7.27
N ARG A 228 -9.26 -3.95 -7.61
CA ARG A 228 -7.85 -3.97 -7.22
C ARG A 228 -6.97 -4.03 -8.46
N ILE A 229 -5.92 -3.24 -8.43
CA ILE A 229 -4.94 -3.16 -9.51
C ILE A 229 -3.58 -3.50 -8.92
N ALA A 230 -2.96 -4.56 -9.43
CA ALA A 230 -1.61 -4.95 -9.04
C ALA A 230 -0.58 -4.12 -9.80
N LEU A 231 0.40 -3.61 -9.07
CA LEU A 231 1.48 -2.76 -9.58
C LEU A 231 2.82 -3.27 -9.06
N LYS A 232 3.86 -3.07 -9.87
CA LYS A 232 5.26 -3.28 -9.49
C LYS A 232 6.09 -2.11 -9.98
N ALA A 233 6.58 -1.29 -9.05
CA ALA A 233 7.26 -0.05 -9.40
C ALA A 233 8.31 0.32 -8.34
N ASN A 234 9.30 1.11 -8.77
CA ASN A 234 10.17 1.86 -7.86
C ASN A 234 9.62 3.27 -7.63
N LEU A 235 10.26 4.03 -6.73
CA LEU A 235 9.81 5.37 -6.37
C LEU A 235 9.86 6.35 -7.57
N ASP A 236 10.88 6.27 -8.42
CA ASP A 236 11.02 7.15 -9.58
C ASP A 236 9.88 6.92 -10.58
N GLN A 237 9.51 5.66 -10.83
CA GLN A 237 8.37 5.33 -11.68
C GLN A 237 7.05 5.85 -11.09
N LEU A 238 6.87 5.76 -9.77
CA LEU A 238 5.67 6.25 -9.07
C LEU A 238 5.59 7.78 -9.08
N ASN A 239 6.70 8.48 -8.93
CA ASN A 239 6.75 9.94 -9.02
C ASN A 239 6.45 10.45 -10.43
N ASN A 240 6.88 9.71 -11.46
CA ASN A 240 6.76 10.06 -12.87
C ASN A 240 5.61 9.33 -13.59
N ILE A 241 4.52 8.99 -12.88
CA ILE A 241 3.36 8.32 -13.46
C ILE A 241 2.75 9.18 -14.57
N SER A 242 2.50 8.53 -15.69
CA SER A 242 1.72 9.05 -16.81
C SER A 242 0.93 7.90 -17.44
N ILE A 243 -0.07 8.18 -18.25
CA ILE A 243 -0.84 7.15 -18.96
C ILE A 243 0.08 6.23 -19.77
N LYS A 244 1.11 6.78 -20.40
CA LYS A 244 2.08 6.03 -21.20
C LYS A 244 3.00 5.12 -20.37
N SER A 245 3.24 5.46 -19.09
CA SER A 245 4.10 4.67 -18.20
C SER A 245 3.34 3.56 -17.44
N ILE A 246 2.00 3.62 -17.36
CA ILE A 246 1.19 2.62 -16.65
C ILE A 246 1.49 1.18 -17.10
N PRO A 247 1.57 0.84 -18.40
CA PRO A 247 1.86 -0.54 -18.81
C PRO A 247 3.15 -1.13 -18.22
N ASN A 248 4.14 -0.26 -17.96
CA ASN A 248 5.45 -0.67 -17.44
C ASN A 248 5.43 -0.96 -15.93
N ILE A 249 4.40 -0.51 -15.20
CA ILE A 249 4.25 -0.73 -13.76
C ILE A 249 3.12 -1.69 -13.40
N LEU A 250 2.34 -2.20 -14.38
CA LEU A 250 1.33 -3.22 -14.12
C LEU A 250 1.99 -4.55 -13.73
N ASP A 251 1.55 -5.13 -12.61
CA ASP A 251 1.97 -6.46 -12.18
C ASP A 251 0.88 -7.49 -12.49
N HIS A 252 1.29 -8.77 -12.65
CA HIS A 252 0.43 -9.84 -13.16
C HIS A 252 -0.09 -10.76 -12.04
N ASN A 253 -0.01 -10.36 -10.79
CA ASN A 253 -0.26 -11.24 -9.66
C ASN A 253 -1.42 -10.75 -8.78
N ILE A 254 -2.65 -10.76 -9.33
CA ILE A 254 -3.83 -10.35 -8.57
C ILE A 254 -4.82 -11.48 -8.35
N SER A 255 -5.25 -11.66 -7.08
CA SER A 255 -6.27 -12.65 -6.73
C SER A 255 -7.67 -12.17 -7.13
N GLN A 256 -8.42 -13.04 -7.81
CA GLN A 256 -9.80 -12.80 -8.19
C GLN A 256 -10.75 -13.11 -7.02
N SER A 257 -11.81 -12.32 -6.81
CA SER A 257 -12.79 -12.57 -5.74
C SER A 257 -14.23 -12.78 -6.21
N CYS A 258 -14.64 -12.19 -7.32
CA CYS A 258 -15.96 -12.45 -7.91
C CYS A 258 -15.88 -12.52 -9.42
N SER A 259 -16.74 -13.34 -10.03
CA SER A 259 -16.84 -13.48 -11.47
C SER A 259 -17.66 -12.36 -12.10
N LYS A 260 -18.72 -11.90 -11.41
CA LYS A 260 -19.64 -10.84 -11.86
C LYS A 260 -20.30 -10.12 -10.69
N GLY A 261 -20.72 -8.88 -10.89
CA GLY A 261 -21.46 -8.07 -9.93
C GLY A 261 -22.15 -6.90 -10.58
N LEU A 262 -23.20 -6.38 -9.94
CA LEU A 262 -23.93 -5.20 -10.36
C LEU A 262 -23.11 -3.95 -10.05
N LEU A 263 -22.88 -3.10 -11.03
CA LEU A 263 -22.21 -1.80 -10.89
C LEU A 263 -23.29 -0.72 -10.70
N ILE A 264 -23.77 -0.56 -9.44
CA ILE A 264 -24.87 0.36 -9.09
C ILE A 264 -24.44 1.81 -9.22
#